data_7ab522dcf92c7a2b01bbb16e6905c409
#
_entry.id   7ab522dcf92c7a2b01bbb16e6905c409
#
_cell.length_a   1.000
_cell.length_b   1.000
_cell.length_c   1.000
_cell.angle_alpha   90.00
_cell.angle_beta   90.00
_cell.angle_gamma   90.00
#
_symmetry.space_group_name_H-M   'P 1'
#
loop_
_entity.id
_entity.type
_entity.pdbx_description
1 polymer ?
#
loop_
_entity_poly.entity_id
_entity_poly.type
_entity_poly.pdbx_seq_one_letter_code
_entity_poly.pdbx_strand_id
1 'polypeptide(L)'
;LFAKGYRRKDRVGERIYIHPLAVQFLKNREPFPEWYVSSEDITPKEHLEVQAAVQRYIDSSVSKTINCPKGTTAEQLSAYILEYIRDLKGVTVYVDQSREEQVLYYLTEEEIKQNVEKANNGADEETVQCRSGICEL
;
A
#
# COMPACT_ATOMS: atom_id res chain seq x y z
N LEU A 1 0.77 2.04 -6.49
CA LEU A 1 0.78 3.01 -5.37
C LEU A 1 0.86 2.30 -4.01
N PHE A 2 1.11 3.04 -2.93
CA PHE A 2 1.17 2.46 -1.58
C PHE A 2 -0.19 1.89 -1.18
N ALA A 3 -1.24 2.71 -1.18
CA ALA A 3 -2.60 2.31 -0.87
C ALA A 3 -3.61 3.16 -1.65
N LYS A 4 -4.78 2.61 -1.97
CA LYS A 4 -5.93 3.36 -2.50
C LYS A 4 -6.55 4.24 -1.42
N GLY A 5 -6.56 3.73 -0.19
CA GLY A 5 -6.91 4.43 1.03
C GLY A 5 -6.39 3.69 2.25
N TYR A 6 -6.07 4.41 3.32
CA TYR A 6 -5.65 3.81 4.57
C TYR A 6 -6.09 4.63 5.78
N ARG A 7 -6.23 3.96 6.90
CA ARG A 7 -6.47 4.52 8.22
C ARG A 7 -5.15 4.52 8.99
N ARG A 8 -4.76 5.67 9.50
CA ARG A 8 -3.61 5.81 10.39
C ARG A 8 -4.10 6.03 11.81
N LYS A 9 -3.65 5.19 12.72
CA LYS A 9 -3.90 5.31 14.15
C LYS A 9 -2.58 5.61 14.86
N ASP A 10 -2.51 6.75 15.50
CA ASP A 10 -1.36 7.18 16.30
C ASP A 10 -1.81 7.74 17.66
N ARG A 11 -0.87 8.26 18.45
CA ARG A 11 -1.16 8.81 19.78
C ARG A 11 -2.07 10.04 19.77
N VAL A 12 -2.19 10.71 18.63
CA VAL A 12 -2.99 11.94 18.45
C VAL A 12 -4.44 11.60 18.07
N GLY A 13 -4.66 10.42 17.49
CA GLY A 13 -5.97 9.96 17.08
C GLY A 13 -5.94 9.07 15.84
N GLU A 14 -7.10 8.91 15.22
CA GLU A 14 -7.30 8.13 14.02
C GLU A 14 -7.62 9.07 12.84
N ARG A 15 -6.93 8.88 11.71
CA ARG A 15 -7.12 9.68 10.49
C ARG A 15 -7.25 8.78 9.28
N ILE A 16 -8.11 9.17 8.35
CA ILE A 16 -8.34 8.46 7.10
C ILE A 16 -7.72 9.25 5.95
N TYR A 17 -6.93 8.54 5.14
CA TYR A 17 -6.29 9.07 3.95
C TYR A 17 -6.79 8.32 2.73
N ILE A 18 -7.29 9.04 1.73
CA ILE A 18 -7.78 8.46 0.48
C ILE A 18 -7.00 9.08 -0.68
N HIS A 19 -6.48 8.23 -1.55
CA HIS A 19 -5.71 8.68 -2.71
C HIS A 19 -6.58 9.52 -3.65
N PRO A 20 -6.08 10.67 -4.16
CA PRO A 20 -6.87 11.61 -4.97
C PRO A 20 -7.53 10.96 -6.20
N LEU A 21 -6.85 10.02 -6.87
CA LEU A 21 -7.44 9.29 -8.00
C LEU A 21 -8.62 8.42 -7.58
N ALA A 22 -8.59 7.80 -6.38
CA ALA A 22 -9.74 7.04 -5.88
C ALA A 22 -10.97 7.95 -5.72
N VAL A 23 -10.77 9.15 -5.16
CA VAL A 23 -11.82 10.16 -5.03
C VAL A 23 -12.36 10.57 -6.40
N GLN A 24 -11.48 10.76 -7.39
CA GLN A 24 -11.86 11.16 -8.75
C GLN A 24 -12.70 10.08 -9.43
N PHE A 25 -12.27 8.81 -9.42
CA PHE A 25 -13.04 7.72 -10.01
C PHE A 25 -14.41 7.58 -9.36
N LEU A 26 -14.50 7.67 -8.03
CA LEU A 26 -15.76 7.59 -7.31
C LEU A 26 -16.71 8.76 -7.62
N LYS A 27 -16.18 9.99 -7.73
CA LYS A 27 -16.98 11.16 -8.12
C LYS A 27 -17.53 11.03 -9.53
N ASN A 28 -16.76 10.46 -10.45
CA ASN A 28 -17.16 10.20 -11.82
C ASN A 28 -18.07 8.96 -11.96
N ARG A 29 -18.27 8.18 -10.88
CA ARG A 29 -18.96 6.88 -10.89
C ARG A 29 -18.28 5.86 -11.81
N GLU A 30 -16.95 5.94 -11.93
CA GLU A 30 -16.14 5.04 -12.72
C GLU A 30 -15.58 3.92 -11.81
N PRO A 31 -15.50 2.66 -12.30
CA PRO A 31 -14.82 1.60 -11.59
C PRO A 31 -13.31 1.88 -11.55
N PHE A 32 -12.63 1.35 -10.54
CA PHE A 32 -11.16 1.42 -10.51
C PHE A 32 -10.59 0.61 -11.67
N PRO A 33 -9.75 1.21 -12.53
CA PRO A 33 -9.15 0.48 -13.64
C PRO A 33 -8.13 -0.55 -13.15
N GLU A 34 -7.89 -1.59 -13.95
CA GLU A 34 -6.98 -2.70 -13.60
C GLU A 34 -5.56 -2.25 -13.26
N TRP A 35 -5.07 -1.16 -13.88
CA TRP A 35 -3.74 -0.61 -13.58
C TRP A 35 -3.68 0.16 -12.25
N TYR A 36 -4.82 0.47 -11.64
CA TYR A 36 -4.89 1.21 -10.38
C TYR A 36 -4.73 0.26 -9.19
N VAL A 37 -3.56 -0.32 -9.05
CA VAL A 37 -3.19 -1.27 -8.00
C VAL A 37 -2.40 -0.63 -6.87
N SER A 38 -2.57 -1.12 -5.66
CA SER A 38 -1.81 -0.75 -4.46
C SER A 38 -0.83 -1.86 -4.07
N SER A 39 0.03 -1.57 -3.09
CA SER A 39 1.04 -2.52 -2.64
C SER A 39 0.45 -3.78 -1.99
N GLU A 40 -0.81 -3.78 -1.61
CA GLU A 40 -1.52 -4.94 -1.07
C GLU A 40 -2.21 -5.80 -2.14
N ASP A 41 -2.43 -5.23 -3.35
CA ASP A 41 -3.06 -5.94 -4.47
C ASP A 41 -2.06 -6.87 -5.20
N ILE A 42 -0.76 -6.72 -4.94
CA ILE A 42 0.31 -7.48 -5.61
C ILE A 42 0.97 -8.47 -4.65
N THR A 43 1.40 -9.59 -5.19
CA THR A 43 2.01 -10.68 -4.42
C THR A 43 3.44 -10.37 -3.97
N PRO A 44 3.98 -11.02 -2.93
CA PRO A 44 5.39 -10.91 -2.54
C PRO A 44 6.35 -11.20 -3.69
N LYS A 45 6.01 -12.16 -4.58
CA LYS A 45 6.80 -12.48 -5.76
C LYS A 45 6.87 -11.30 -6.73
N GLU A 46 5.74 -10.67 -7.05
CA GLU A 46 5.68 -9.49 -7.93
C GLU A 46 6.45 -8.30 -7.32
N HIS A 47 6.41 -8.13 -6.01
CA HIS A 47 7.25 -7.14 -5.33
C HIS A 47 8.75 -7.37 -5.59
N LEU A 48 9.21 -8.63 -5.47
CA LEU A 48 10.61 -9.00 -5.72
C LEU A 48 10.98 -8.85 -7.19
N GLU A 49 10.09 -9.21 -8.09
CA GLU A 49 10.28 -9.09 -9.53
C GLU A 49 10.51 -7.62 -9.95
N VAL A 50 9.68 -6.70 -9.47
CA VAL A 50 9.87 -5.26 -9.71
C VAL A 50 11.20 -4.78 -9.11
N GLN A 51 11.55 -5.19 -7.88
CA GLN A 51 12.81 -4.80 -7.25
C GLN A 51 14.01 -5.31 -8.04
N ALA A 52 14.00 -6.57 -8.47
CA ALA A 52 15.05 -7.18 -9.28
C ALA A 52 15.20 -6.48 -10.64
N ALA A 53 14.08 -6.16 -11.30
CA ALA A 53 14.10 -5.45 -12.58
C ALA A 53 14.78 -4.06 -12.45
N VAL A 54 14.45 -3.31 -11.40
CA VAL A 54 15.05 -1.98 -11.16
C VAL A 54 16.52 -2.11 -10.74
N GLN A 55 16.88 -3.10 -9.91
CA GLN A 55 18.24 -3.30 -9.42
C GLN A 55 19.26 -3.53 -10.53
N ARG A 56 18.86 -4.08 -11.67
CA ARG A 56 19.76 -4.29 -12.85
C ARG A 56 20.33 -3.00 -13.42
N TYR A 57 19.67 -1.87 -13.16
CA TYR A 57 20.05 -0.55 -13.69
C TYR A 57 20.64 0.39 -12.63
N ILE A 58 20.77 -0.07 -11.38
CA ILE A 58 21.21 0.75 -10.26
C ILE A 58 22.39 0.08 -9.54
N ASP A 59 23.50 0.80 -9.41
CA ASP A 59 24.71 0.31 -8.74
C ASP A 59 24.52 0.18 -7.24
N SER A 60 23.81 1.10 -6.61
CA SER A 60 23.47 1.04 -5.19
C SER A 60 22.33 0.05 -4.93
N SER A 61 22.14 -0.38 -3.69
CA SER A 61 21.01 -1.23 -3.31
C SER A 61 19.69 -0.50 -3.48
N VAL A 62 18.75 -1.13 -4.19
CA VAL A 62 17.37 -0.67 -4.28
C VAL A 62 16.65 -1.05 -2.99
N SER A 63 16.13 -0.06 -2.27
CA SER A 63 15.32 -0.29 -1.07
C SER A 63 13.85 -0.39 -1.46
N LYS A 64 13.24 -1.54 -1.20
CA LYS A 64 11.81 -1.79 -1.41
C LYS A 64 11.28 -2.72 -0.33
N THR A 65 10.15 -2.37 0.26
CA THR A 65 9.43 -3.29 1.16
C THR A 65 8.65 -4.32 0.35
N ILE A 66 8.83 -5.57 0.69
CA ILE A 66 8.05 -6.70 0.20
C ILE A 66 6.91 -6.91 1.19
N ASN A 67 5.70 -6.51 0.79
CA ASN A 67 4.51 -6.72 1.61
C ASN A 67 4.04 -8.17 1.46
N CYS A 68 3.88 -8.83 2.58
CA CYS A 68 3.44 -10.22 2.65
C CYS A 68 2.10 -10.28 3.39
N PRO A 69 1.12 -11.02 2.88
CA PRO A 69 -0.13 -11.26 3.58
C PRO A 69 0.09 -11.93 4.94
N LYS A 70 -0.85 -11.72 5.85
CA LYS A 70 -0.87 -12.45 7.13
C LYS A 70 -0.80 -13.95 6.91
N GLY A 71 0.06 -14.63 7.66
CA GLY A 71 0.24 -16.08 7.57
C GLY A 71 1.26 -16.52 6.53
N THR A 72 1.93 -15.60 5.83
CA THR A 72 3.07 -15.95 4.96
C THR A 72 4.16 -16.62 5.82
N THR A 73 4.56 -17.84 5.44
CA THR A 73 5.59 -18.59 6.18
C THR A 73 7.00 -18.22 5.76
N ALA A 74 7.98 -18.50 6.63
CA ALA A 74 9.39 -18.25 6.33
C ALA A 74 9.87 -19.09 5.13
N GLU A 75 9.35 -20.31 4.96
CA GLU A 75 9.66 -21.21 3.85
C GLU A 75 9.18 -20.65 2.52
N GLN A 76 7.94 -20.16 2.47
CA GLN A 76 7.37 -19.53 1.28
C GLN A 76 8.17 -18.29 0.88
N LEU A 77 8.46 -17.43 1.85
CA LEU A 77 9.24 -16.22 1.61
C LEU A 77 10.66 -16.52 1.15
N SER A 78 11.32 -17.52 1.77
CA SER A 78 12.65 -17.95 1.39
C SER A 78 12.67 -18.45 -0.05
N ALA A 79 11.67 -19.22 -0.48
CA ALA A 79 11.57 -19.71 -1.85
C ALA A 79 11.49 -18.55 -2.87
N TYR A 80 10.68 -17.52 -2.58
CA TYR A 80 10.57 -16.34 -3.44
C TYR A 80 11.89 -15.54 -3.47
N ILE A 81 12.53 -15.33 -2.33
CA ILE A 81 13.80 -14.59 -2.28
C ILE A 81 14.90 -15.34 -3.03
N LEU A 82 14.99 -16.65 -2.89
CA LEU A 82 16.00 -17.48 -3.57
C LEU A 82 15.87 -17.44 -5.10
N GLU A 83 14.66 -17.29 -5.63
CA GLU A 83 14.43 -17.14 -7.08
C GLU A 83 15.12 -15.88 -7.63
N TYR A 84 15.18 -14.79 -6.86
CA TYR A 84 15.73 -13.50 -7.27
C TYR A 84 17.06 -13.12 -6.60
N ILE A 85 17.65 -14.02 -5.80
CA ILE A 85 18.79 -13.69 -4.91
C ILE A 85 20.01 -13.13 -5.66
N ARG A 86 20.20 -13.49 -6.91
CA ARG A 86 21.32 -13.01 -7.73
C ARG A 86 21.10 -11.61 -8.30
N ASP A 87 19.84 -11.16 -8.36
CA ASP A 87 19.44 -9.86 -8.89
C ASP A 87 19.16 -8.83 -7.79
N LEU A 88 19.32 -9.21 -6.51
CA LEU A 88 19.02 -8.35 -5.36
C LEU A 88 20.29 -8.06 -4.53
N LYS A 89 20.39 -6.85 -4.01
CA LYS A 89 21.47 -6.44 -3.08
C LYS A 89 20.99 -6.29 -1.64
N GLY A 90 19.69 -6.34 -1.40
CA GLY A 90 19.06 -6.31 -0.09
C GLY A 90 17.57 -6.52 -0.20
N VAL A 91 16.93 -6.99 0.87
CA VAL A 91 15.48 -7.25 0.92
C VAL A 91 14.95 -6.76 2.27
N THR A 92 13.85 -6.03 2.24
CA THR A 92 13.09 -5.65 3.42
C THR A 92 11.70 -6.27 3.33
N VAL A 93 11.31 -7.01 4.36
CA VAL A 93 10.02 -7.73 4.39
C VAL A 93 9.13 -7.15 5.47
N TYR A 94 7.87 -7.00 5.16
CA TYR A 94 6.80 -6.68 6.09
C TYR A 94 5.68 -7.70 5.95
N VAL A 95 5.36 -8.40 7.04
CA VAL A 95 4.20 -9.31 7.09
C VAL A 95 3.05 -8.58 7.78
N ASP A 96 1.90 -8.54 7.12
CA ASP A 96 0.72 -7.86 7.65
C ASP A 96 0.28 -8.48 8.99
N GLN A 97 -0.13 -7.60 9.91
CA GLN A 97 -0.53 -7.97 11.28
C GLN A 97 0.56 -8.74 12.07
N SER A 98 1.83 -8.58 11.73
CA SER A 98 2.94 -9.18 12.48
C SER A 98 3.31 -8.40 13.75
N ARG A 99 2.81 -7.19 13.92
CA ARG A 99 3.04 -6.32 15.08
C ARG A 99 1.77 -6.15 15.89
N GLU A 100 1.88 -6.15 17.22
CA GLU A 100 0.73 -5.95 18.14
C GLU A 100 0.09 -4.56 17.96
N GLU A 101 0.89 -3.53 17.66
CA GLU A 101 0.43 -2.18 17.37
C GLU A 101 0.69 -1.84 15.91
N GLN A 102 -0.26 -2.14 15.05
CA GLN A 102 -0.23 -1.68 13.66
C GLN A 102 -0.72 -0.23 13.61
N VAL A 103 0.08 0.62 12.97
CA VAL A 103 -0.24 2.06 12.82
C VAL A 103 -1.07 2.34 11.57
N LEU A 104 -0.90 1.54 10.52
CA LEU A 104 -1.53 1.70 9.22
C LEU A 104 -2.43 0.50 8.90
N TYR A 105 -3.68 0.78 8.54
CA TYR A 105 -4.67 -0.21 8.13
C TYR A 105 -5.21 0.16 6.76
N TYR A 106 -5.10 -0.73 5.80
CA TYR A 106 -5.67 -0.52 4.47
C TYR A 106 -7.19 -0.48 4.53
N LEU A 107 -7.80 0.37 3.71
CA LEU A 107 -9.24 0.47 3.57
C LEU A 107 -9.71 -0.37 2.40
N THR A 108 -10.80 -1.09 2.58
CA THR A 108 -11.50 -1.76 1.50
C THR A 108 -12.12 -0.74 0.54
N GLU A 109 -12.47 -1.17 -0.68
CA GLU A 109 -13.13 -0.28 -1.66
C GLU A 109 -14.47 0.25 -1.13
N GLU A 110 -15.21 -0.56 -0.37
CA GLU A 110 -16.46 -0.17 0.27
C GLU A 110 -16.24 0.91 1.32
N GLU A 111 -15.22 0.77 2.16
CA GLU A 111 -14.86 1.78 3.16
C GLU A 111 -14.41 3.08 2.51
N ILE A 112 -13.63 3.01 1.41
CA ILE A 112 -13.23 4.20 0.64
C ILE A 112 -14.47 4.90 0.08
N LYS A 113 -15.42 4.18 -0.54
CA LYS A 113 -16.68 4.74 -1.04
C LYS A 113 -17.47 5.46 0.06
N GLN A 114 -17.68 4.77 1.19
CA GLN A 114 -18.42 5.34 2.32
C GLN A 114 -17.78 6.62 2.87
N ASN A 115 -16.44 6.66 2.99
CA ASN A 115 -15.75 7.84 3.48
C ASN A 115 -15.79 9.00 2.48
N VAL A 116 -15.70 8.74 1.19
CA VAL A 116 -15.84 9.78 0.15
C VAL A 116 -17.27 10.35 0.13
N GLU A 117 -18.29 9.50 0.28
CA GLU A 117 -19.70 9.93 0.35
C GLU A 117 -19.97 10.78 1.61
N LYS A 118 -19.45 10.38 2.77
CA LYS A 118 -19.55 11.17 4.02
C LYS A 118 -18.92 12.54 3.88
N ALA A 119 -17.69 12.60 3.33
CA ALA A 119 -16.97 13.86 3.11
C ALA A 119 -17.71 14.79 2.13
N ASN A 120 -18.37 14.25 1.10
CA ASN A 120 -19.18 15.03 0.16
C ASN A 120 -20.45 15.56 0.81
N ASN A 121 -21.00 14.88 1.81
CA ASN A 121 -22.21 15.26 2.55
C ASN A 121 -21.93 16.21 3.74
N GLY A 122 -20.69 16.66 3.93
CA GLY A 122 -20.29 17.59 4.99
C GLY A 122 -20.23 17.00 6.39
N ALA A 123 -20.10 15.66 6.52
CA ALA A 123 -20.23 14.98 7.80
C ALA A 123 -18.91 14.79 8.57
N ASP A 124 -17.71 15.02 7.97
CA ASP A 124 -16.44 14.80 8.66
C ASP A 124 -15.35 15.80 8.28
N GLU A 125 -14.87 16.58 9.26
CA GLU A 125 -13.65 17.39 9.16
C GLU A 125 -12.35 16.54 9.21
N GLU A 126 -12.45 15.23 9.50
CA GLU A 126 -11.29 14.34 9.74
C GLU A 126 -10.73 13.66 8.46
N THR A 127 -11.39 13.83 7.32
CA THR A 127 -10.88 13.22 6.07
C THR A 127 -9.86 14.12 5.39
N VAL A 128 -8.57 13.84 5.58
CA VAL A 128 -7.48 14.58 4.94
C VAL A 128 -7.28 14.03 3.51
N GLN A 129 -7.61 14.84 2.51
CA GLN A 129 -7.23 14.55 1.12
C GLN A 129 -5.75 14.85 0.92
N CYS A 130 -4.98 13.89 0.43
CA CYS A 130 -3.62 14.15 -0.04
C CYS A 130 -3.66 15.13 -1.23
N ARG A 131 -3.39 16.42 -1.00
CA ARG A 131 -3.46 17.47 -2.05
C ARG A 131 -2.30 17.44 -3.04
N SER A 132 -1.18 16.80 -2.71
CA SER A 132 0.06 16.83 -3.50
C SER A 132 0.48 15.49 -4.12
N GLY A 133 -0.27 14.41 -3.92
CA GLY A 133 0.15 13.07 -4.36
C GLY A 133 1.33 12.48 -3.57
N ILE A 134 1.90 13.24 -2.65
CA ILE A 134 2.94 12.81 -1.71
C ILE A 134 2.29 12.83 -0.34
N CYS A 135 1.94 11.67 0.20
CA CYS A 135 1.60 11.55 1.60
C CYS A 135 2.91 11.72 2.39
N GLU A 136 3.06 12.82 3.13
CA GLU A 136 4.14 12.93 4.11
C GLU A 136 3.93 11.82 5.16
N LEU A 137 4.89 10.91 5.23
CA LEU A 137 4.97 9.82 6.21
C LEU A 137 5.41 10.36 7.57
#